data_53f03beb3852070fa105ecff1cd99a1c
#
_entry.id   53f03beb3852070fa105ecff1cd99a1c
#
_cell.length_a   1.000
_cell.length_b   1.000
_cell.length_c   1.000
_cell.angle_alpha   90.00
_cell.angle_beta   90.00
_cell.angle_gamma   90.00
#
_symmetry.space_group_name_H-M   'P 1'
#
loop_
_entity.id
_entity.type
_entity.pdbx_description
1 polymer ?
#
loop_
_entity_poly.entity_id
_entity_poly.type
_entity_poly.pdbx_seq_one_letter_code
_entity_poly.pdbx_strand_id
1 'polypeptide(L)'
;MLVSEMNGIRPVDAGRQDCHDLHSWGPGVRQCYIIHYIISGKGTFICGKKTYTLTAGQSFLICPAQVVQYAPDENEPWEYVWVDFVGEQCRQILARSVLNPQQPAAAPLRQE
;
A
#
# COMPACT_ATOMS: atom_id res chain seq x y z
N MET A 1 17.56 7.11 21.24
CA MET A 1 17.47 6.08 20.22
C MET A 1 18.38 6.40 19.07
N LEU A 2 19.08 5.44 18.63
CA LEU A 2 20.02 5.66 17.55
C LEU A 2 19.38 5.44 16.21
N VAL A 3 19.76 6.27 15.25
CA VAL A 3 19.28 6.11 13.89
C VAL A 3 19.60 4.70 13.38
N SER A 4 20.75 4.16 13.79
CA SER A 4 21.14 2.83 13.34
C SER A 4 20.15 1.77 13.75
N GLU A 5 19.44 2.00 14.85
CA GLU A 5 18.42 1.05 15.29
C GLU A 5 17.17 1.13 14.47
N MET A 6 17.03 2.21 13.71
CA MET A 6 15.87 2.43 12.85
C MET A 6 16.16 2.10 11.40
N ASN A 7 17.34 1.54 11.13
CA ASN A 7 17.73 1.29 9.75
C ASN A 7 16.83 0.28 9.05
N GLY A 8 16.06 -0.46 9.84
CA GLY A 8 15.18 -1.42 9.24
C GLY A 8 14.13 -0.80 8.35
N ILE A 9 13.67 0.40 8.70
CA ILE A 9 12.65 1.11 7.92
C ILE A 9 12.92 2.60 8.04
N ARG A 10 12.92 3.27 6.89
CA ARG A 10 13.10 4.70 6.83
C ARG A 10 12.03 5.30 5.94
N PRO A 11 11.19 6.21 6.45
CA PRO A 11 10.19 6.85 5.61
C PRO A 11 10.84 7.75 4.57
N VAL A 12 10.25 7.80 3.40
CA VAL A 12 10.73 8.60 2.28
C VAL A 12 9.74 9.71 1.97
N ASP A 13 8.46 9.38 1.93
CA ASP A 13 7.42 10.31 1.54
C ASP A 13 6.09 9.81 2.09
N ALA A 14 5.13 10.71 2.16
CA ALA A 14 3.79 10.37 2.58
C ALA A 14 2.84 11.38 1.97
N GLY A 15 1.58 10.97 1.80
CA GLY A 15 0.61 11.88 1.22
C GLY A 15 -0.80 11.36 1.30
N ARG A 16 -1.69 12.09 0.68
CA ARG A 16 -3.11 11.79 0.65
C ARG A 16 -3.63 12.10 -0.75
N GLN A 17 -4.49 11.24 -1.27
CA GLN A 17 -5.04 11.42 -2.61
C GLN A 17 -6.51 11.14 -2.58
N ASP A 18 -7.31 12.11 -3.02
CA ASP A 18 -8.72 11.95 -3.29
C ASP A 18 -8.85 11.65 -4.78
N CYS A 19 -9.36 10.49 -5.11
CA CYS A 19 -9.37 10.02 -6.49
C CYS A 19 -10.70 10.29 -7.19
N HIS A 20 -11.37 11.36 -6.84
CA HIS A 20 -12.62 11.77 -7.49
C HIS A 20 -12.48 11.88 -8.99
N ASP A 21 -11.30 12.28 -9.46
CA ASP A 21 -11.02 12.42 -10.89
C ASP A 21 -10.63 11.09 -11.53
N LEU A 22 -10.84 9.99 -10.82
CA LEU A 22 -10.50 8.63 -11.24
C LEU A 22 -9.00 8.44 -11.46
N HIS A 23 -8.19 9.17 -10.65
CA HIS A 23 -6.75 9.03 -10.68
C HIS A 23 -6.35 7.59 -10.40
N SER A 24 -5.61 6.99 -11.33
CA SER A 24 -5.15 5.61 -11.21
C SER A 24 -3.65 5.57 -11.46
N TRP A 25 -3.05 4.42 -11.14
CA TRP A 25 -1.62 4.24 -11.33
C TRP A 25 -1.32 2.85 -11.89
N GLY A 26 -0.39 2.81 -12.83
CA GLY A 26 0.11 1.58 -13.39
C GLY A 26 -0.62 1.14 -14.64
N PRO A 27 -0.22 -0.02 -15.15
CA PRO A 27 0.74 -0.97 -14.57
C PRO A 27 2.16 -0.42 -14.58
N GLY A 28 2.92 -0.79 -13.57
CA GLY A 28 4.31 -0.35 -13.45
C GLY A 28 4.95 -0.85 -12.18
N VAL A 29 6.20 -0.45 -11.95
CA VAL A 29 6.92 -0.82 -10.74
C VAL A 29 7.27 0.44 -9.97
N ARG A 30 7.42 0.28 -8.66
CA ARG A 30 7.85 1.35 -7.78
C ARG A 30 9.25 1.05 -7.26
N GLN A 31 9.90 2.06 -6.73
CA GLN A 31 11.26 1.95 -6.19
C GLN A 31 11.28 1.75 -4.68
N CYS A 32 10.16 1.96 -4.03
CA CYS A 32 10.03 1.91 -2.57
C CYS A 32 8.96 0.92 -2.19
N TYR A 33 8.94 0.55 -0.92
CA TYR A 33 7.74 -0.06 -0.33
C TYR A 33 6.74 1.04 -0.09
N ILE A 34 5.47 0.78 -0.35
CA ILE A 34 4.41 1.76 -0.15
C ILE A 34 3.22 1.06 0.48
N ILE A 35 2.74 1.62 1.59
CA ILE A 35 1.48 1.17 2.18
C ILE A 35 0.44 2.24 1.91
N HIS A 36 -0.68 1.82 1.35
CA HIS A 36 -1.86 2.66 1.17
C HIS A 36 -2.92 2.24 2.15
N TYR A 37 -3.57 3.19 2.78
CA TYR A 37 -4.71 2.95 3.65
C TYR A 37 -5.92 3.68 3.09
N ILE A 38 -7.02 2.96 2.88
CA ILE A 38 -8.21 3.52 2.24
C ILE A 38 -9.08 4.17 3.29
N ILE A 39 -9.28 5.47 3.18
CA ILE A 39 -10.08 6.25 4.11
C ILE A 39 -11.56 6.11 3.79
N SER A 40 -11.91 6.16 2.51
CA SER A 40 -13.30 6.11 2.07
C SER A 40 -13.34 5.58 0.65
N GLY A 41 -14.51 5.14 0.22
CA GLY A 41 -14.71 4.65 -1.14
C GLY A 41 -14.12 3.26 -1.34
N LYS A 42 -13.89 2.92 -2.59
CA LYS A 42 -13.35 1.60 -2.93
C LYS A 42 -12.57 1.67 -4.23
N GLY A 43 -11.83 0.60 -4.49
CA GLY A 43 -11.06 0.50 -5.71
C GLY A 43 -10.47 -0.89 -5.88
N THR A 44 -9.63 -1.03 -6.89
CA THR A 44 -9.03 -2.31 -7.25
C THR A 44 -7.52 -2.19 -7.23
N PHE A 45 -6.88 -3.20 -6.63
CA PHE A 45 -5.43 -3.31 -6.59
C PHE A 45 -5.05 -4.63 -7.26
N ILE A 46 -4.19 -4.57 -8.27
CA ILE A 46 -3.74 -5.75 -9.00
C ILE A 46 -2.25 -5.90 -8.76
N CYS A 47 -1.87 -7.07 -8.27
CA CYS A 47 -0.47 -7.39 -8.00
C CYS A 47 -0.20 -8.77 -8.57
N GLY A 48 0.65 -8.82 -9.61
CA GLY A 48 0.89 -10.06 -10.30
C GLY A 48 -0.38 -10.56 -10.97
N LYS A 49 -0.78 -11.77 -10.62
CA LYS A 49 -1.99 -12.37 -11.19
C LYS A 49 -3.20 -12.23 -10.29
N LYS A 50 -3.05 -11.52 -9.17
CA LYS A 50 -4.14 -11.41 -8.19
C LYS A 50 -4.76 -10.03 -8.25
N THR A 51 -6.07 -10.00 -8.11
CA THR A 51 -6.84 -8.78 -8.09
C THR A 51 -7.58 -8.69 -6.76
N TYR A 52 -7.47 -7.54 -6.12
CA TYR A 52 -8.12 -7.28 -4.84
C TYR A 52 -9.07 -6.11 -5.01
N THR A 53 -10.31 -6.28 -4.56
CA THR A 53 -11.26 -5.17 -4.45
C THR A 53 -11.25 -4.74 -3.00
N LEU A 54 -10.94 -3.48 -2.75
CA LEU A 54 -10.69 -2.99 -1.41
C LEU A 54 -11.57 -1.79 -1.12
N THR A 55 -11.97 -1.68 0.15
CA THR A 55 -12.85 -0.60 0.61
C THR A 55 -12.25 0.08 1.82
N ALA A 56 -12.95 1.09 2.32
CA ALA A 56 -12.50 1.88 3.48
C ALA A 56 -12.09 0.97 4.63
N GLY A 57 -11.00 1.31 5.28
CA GLY A 57 -10.46 0.56 6.40
C GLY A 57 -9.46 -0.50 6.00
N GLN A 58 -9.36 -0.80 4.71
CA GLN A 58 -8.42 -1.80 4.23
C GLN A 58 -7.15 -1.13 3.73
N SER A 59 -6.09 -1.92 3.63
CA SER A 59 -4.77 -1.44 3.21
C SER A 59 -4.20 -2.34 2.16
N PHE A 60 -3.28 -1.80 1.35
CA PHE A 60 -2.50 -2.63 0.46
C PHE A 60 -1.05 -2.19 0.44
N LEU A 61 -0.18 -3.15 0.20
CA LEU A 61 1.27 -2.98 0.22
C LEU A 61 1.82 -3.15 -1.20
N ILE A 62 2.64 -2.20 -1.61
CA ILE A 62 3.41 -2.31 -2.85
C ILE A 62 4.86 -2.55 -2.46
N CYS A 63 5.49 -3.54 -3.08
CA CYS A 63 6.89 -3.85 -2.88
C CYS A 63 7.69 -3.41 -4.09
N PRO A 64 8.97 -3.06 -3.89
CA PRO A 64 9.81 -2.68 -5.04
C PRO A 64 9.88 -3.82 -6.05
N ALA A 65 9.96 -3.44 -7.32
CA ALA A 65 10.17 -4.35 -8.44
C ALA A 65 8.99 -5.27 -8.76
N GLN A 66 7.88 -5.13 -8.06
CA GLN A 66 6.67 -5.85 -8.44
C GLN A 66 5.86 -4.99 -9.40
N VAL A 67 5.28 -5.62 -10.41
CA VAL A 67 4.37 -4.92 -11.32
C VAL A 67 3.02 -4.83 -10.64
N VAL A 68 2.55 -3.62 -10.44
CA VAL A 68 1.27 -3.37 -9.78
C VAL A 68 0.46 -2.36 -10.55
N GLN A 69 -0.83 -2.34 -10.26
CA GLN A 69 -1.76 -1.40 -10.86
C GLN A 69 -2.88 -1.19 -9.86
N TYR A 70 -3.33 0.06 -9.71
CA TYR A 70 -4.46 0.30 -8.84
C TYR A 70 -5.29 1.47 -9.37
N ALA A 71 -6.60 1.37 -9.14
CA ALA A 71 -7.55 2.33 -9.70
C ALA A 71 -8.77 2.44 -8.80
N PRO A 72 -9.34 3.64 -8.68
CA PRO A 72 -10.58 3.81 -7.92
C PRO A 72 -11.77 3.21 -8.66
N ASP A 73 -12.79 2.86 -7.88
CA ASP A 73 -14.08 2.49 -8.44
C ASP A 73 -14.72 3.71 -9.13
N GLU A 74 -15.39 3.50 -10.23
CA GLU A 74 -15.97 4.61 -10.99
C GLU A 74 -17.09 5.30 -10.24
N ASN A 75 -17.83 4.57 -9.44
CA ASN A 75 -19.00 5.12 -8.75
C ASN A 75 -18.70 5.59 -7.34
N GLU A 76 -17.73 4.96 -6.68
CA GLU A 76 -17.34 5.29 -5.32
C GLU A 76 -15.83 5.37 -5.23
N PRO A 77 -15.22 6.33 -5.90
CA PRO A 77 -13.77 6.40 -5.97
C PRO A 77 -13.16 6.58 -4.59
N TRP A 78 -12.10 5.85 -4.36
CA TRP A 78 -11.46 5.88 -3.04
C TRP A 78 -10.66 7.14 -2.80
N GLU A 79 -10.49 7.42 -1.52
CA GLU A 79 -9.52 8.37 -1.01
C GLU A 79 -8.59 7.57 -0.12
N TYR A 80 -7.28 7.77 -0.26
CA TYR A 80 -6.32 7.03 0.54
C TYR A 80 -5.20 7.94 1.02
N VAL A 81 -4.51 7.45 2.05
CA VAL A 81 -3.24 8.00 2.47
C VAL A 81 -2.18 6.95 2.19
N TRP A 82 -0.94 7.40 1.98
CA TRP A 82 0.14 6.46 1.74
C TRP A 82 1.39 6.91 2.47
N VAL A 83 2.29 5.95 2.70
CA VAL A 83 3.64 6.22 3.16
C VAL A 83 4.59 5.36 2.35
N ASP A 84 5.62 6.00 1.81
CA ASP A 84 6.72 5.33 1.11
C ASP A 84 7.84 5.12 2.11
N PHE A 85 8.47 3.95 2.06
CA PHE A 85 9.59 3.68 2.96
C PHE A 85 10.57 2.73 2.30
N VAL A 86 11.80 2.77 2.80
CA VAL A 86 12.88 1.91 2.36
C VAL A 86 13.64 1.44 3.59
N GLY A 87 14.54 0.49 3.40
CA GLY A 87 15.37 0.01 4.49
C GLY A 87 15.84 -1.40 4.22
N GLU A 88 17.02 -1.72 4.72
CA GLU A 88 17.63 -3.02 4.45
C GLU A 88 16.84 -4.16 5.06
N GLN A 89 16.12 -3.89 6.13
CA GLN A 89 15.38 -4.93 6.82
C GLN A 89 13.89 -4.94 6.53
N CYS A 90 13.45 -4.13 5.58
CA CYS A 90 12.02 -4.06 5.27
C CYS A 90 11.43 -5.42 4.96
N ARG A 91 12.11 -6.20 4.14
CA ARG A 91 11.61 -7.52 3.77
C ARG A 91 11.42 -8.42 4.99
N GLN A 92 12.41 -8.42 5.89
CA GLN A 92 12.35 -9.26 7.08
C GLN A 92 11.25 -8.82 8.02
N ILE A 93 11.10 -7.52 8.19
CA ILE A 93 10.06 -6.97 9.04
C ILE A 93 8.69 -7.25 8.47
N LEU A 94 8.51 -7.03 7.16
CA LEU A 94 7.23 -7.24 6.52
C LEU A 94 6.84 -8.71 6.48
N ALA A 95 7.82 -9.61 6.46
CA ALA A 95 7.52 -11.04 6.47
C ALA A 95 6.76 -11.46 7.72
N ARG A 96 6.85 -10.66 8.79
CA ARG A 96 6.16 -10.94 10.05
C ARG A 96 4.89 -10.13 10.22
N SER A 97 4.50 -9.39 9.19
CA SER A 97 3.38 -8.48 9.27
C SER A 97 2.17 -9.09 8.57
N VAL A 98 0.99 -8.56 8.90
CA VAL A 98 -0.23 -8.97 8.18
C VAL A 98 -0.18 -8.52 6.74
N LEU A 99 0.49 -7.40 6.47
CA LEU A 99 0.79 -7.00 5.09
C LEU A 99 2.21 -7.45 4.76
N ASN A 100 2.36 -8.25 3.73
CA ASN A 100 3.65 -8.77 3.33
C ASN A 100 3.59 -9.11 1.84
N PRO A 101 4.72 -9.45 1.21
CA PRO A 101 4.74 -9.69 -0.24
C PRO A 101 3.80 -10.79 -0.72
N GLN A 102 3.49 -11.78 0.13
CA GLN A 102 2.58 -12.85 -0.23
C GLN A 102 1.14 -12.50 0.06
N GLN A 103 0.90 -11.54 0.94
CA GLN A 103 -0.44 -11.08 1.30
C GLN A 103 -0.44 -9.57 1.32
N PRO A 104 -0.46 -8.95 0.13
CA PRO A 104 -0.28 -7.50 0.04
C PRO A 104 -1.53 -6.68 0.29
N ALA A 105 -2.63 -7.30 0.69
CA ALA A 105 -3.86 -6.58 1.00
C ALA A 105 -4.47 -7.16 2.26
N ALA A 106 -4.99 -6.30 3.12
CA ALA A 106 -5.50 -6.76 4.41
C ALA A 106 -6.64 -5.86 4.90
N ALA A 107 -7.57 -6.48 5.63
CA ALA A 107 -8.59 -5.76 6.36
C ALA A 107 -7.97 -5.10 7.59
N PRO A 108 -8.69 -4.17 8.24
CA PRO A 108 -8.19 -3.56 9.48
C PRO A 108 -7.99 -4.64 10.54
N LEU A 109 -7.00 -4.40 11.32
CA LEU A 109 -6.86 -5.20 12.52
C LEU A 109 -8.01 -4.90 13.43
N ARG A 110 -8.57 -5.26 14.13
CA ARG A 110 -9.44 -4.95 14.83
C ARG A 110 -10.06 -4.81 15.66
N GLN A 111 -10.47 -4.53 15.88
CA GLN A 111 -11.02 -4.30 16.37
C GLN A 111 -11.88 -4.45 17.07
N GLU A 112 -12.11 -4.52 17.65
CA GLU A 112 -12.80 -4.76 18.31
C GLU A 112 -13.02 -4.71 18.59
#